data_a8d5a1dd879a0f0b5362efd5c3f230d3
#
_entry.id   a8d5a1dd879a0f0b5362efd5c3f230d3
#
_cell.length_a   1.000
_cell.length_b   1.000
_cell.length_c   1.000
_cell.angle_alpha   90.00
_cell.angle_beta   90.00
_cell.angle_gamma   90.00
#
_symmetry.space_group_name_H-M   'P 1'
#
loop_
_entity.id
_entity.type
_entity.pdbx_description
1 polymer ?
#
loop_
_entity_poly.entity_id
_entity_poly.type
_entity_poly.pdbx_seq_one_letter_code
_entity_poly.pdbx_strand_id
1 'polypeptide(L)'
;MVNKTSGSGGALPFFIGFLAMLLVGWWWFPRVLFSVEQQPISFNHTVHVDDAGMSCEDCHFLNEDGSYNGIPTTEACAECHSDLMGENPEEEKFINEYVNEEKEVAWLIYQDQPDNVFFSHAAHASQDCTTCHPDVGNSETSPAHYRNRLTGYSNGGYKIVFGRGVGVDAAYSRGTMKMWECERCHAENGQSNACYVCHR
;
A
#
# COMPACT_ATOMS: atom_id res chain seq x y z
N MET A 1 63.36 27.70 -18.13
CA MET A 1 62.68 26.42 -18.43
C MET A 1 61.51 26.26 -17.45
N VAL A 2 60.28 26.49 -17.92
CA VAL A 2 59.07 26.33 -17.09
C VAL A 2 58.66 24.88 -17.22
N ASN A 3 58.74 24.16 -16.12
CA ASN A 3 58.33 22.75 -16.03
C ASN A 3 56.81 22.68 -16.03
N LYS A 4 56.19 22.28 -17.13
CA LYS A 4 54.79 22.08 -17.29
C LYS A 4 54.44 20.73 -16.65
N THR A 5 54.06 20.74 -15.37
CA THR A 5 53.44 19.57 -14.73
C THR A 5 52.08 19.36 -15.39
N SER A 6 52.02 18.36 -16.27
CA SER A 6 50.78 17.94 -16.87
C SER A 6 49.87 17.33 -15.80
N GLY A 7 48.88 18.06 -15.35
CA GLY A 7 47.89 17.58 -14.42
C GLY A 7 46.99 16.53 -15.07
N SER A 8 47.42 15.26 -15.06
CA SER A 8 46.55 14.12 -15.42
C SER A 8 45.78 13.55 -14.19
N GLY A 9 45.70 14.35 -13.12
CA GLY A 9 45.11 13.91 -11.87
C GLY A 9 43.59 14.02 -11.76
N GLY A 10 42.93 14.71 -12.73
CA GLY A 10 41.50 15.05 -12.56
C GLY A 10 40.49 14.00 -13.00
N ALA A 11 40.81 13.14 -13.96
CA ALA A 11 39.84 12.21 -14.54
C ALA A 11 39.52 11.04 -13.58
N LEU A 12 40.50 10.45 -12.95
CA LEU A 12 40.31 9.32 -12.07
C LEU A 12 39.47 9.67 -10.83
N PRO A 13 39.76 10.70 -10.02
CA PRO A 13 38.92 11.09 -8.90
C PRO A 13 37.50 11.52 -9.33
N PHE A 14 37.37 12.13 -10.51
CA PHE A 14 36.03 12.44 -11.08
C PHE A 14 35.22 11.17 -11.31
N PHE A 15 35.77 10.17 -11.99
CA PHE A 15 35.04 8.92 -12.25
C PHE A 15 34.77 8.12 -10.96
N ILE A 16 35.68 8.13 -10.00
CA ILE A 16 35.43 7.50 -8.69
C ILE A 16 34.28 8.20 -7.98
N GLY A 17 34.27 9.53 -7.94
CA GLY A 17 33.18 10.30 -7.33
C GLY A 17 31.86 10.08 -8.03
N PHE A 18 31.87 10.07 -9.37
CA PHE A 18 30.68 9.81 -10.18
C PHE A 18 30.10 8.42 -9.93
N LEU A 19 30.92 7.37 -9.92
CA LEU A 19 30.49 6.01 -9.61
C LEU A 19 29.98 5.89 -8.18
N ALA A 20 30.64 6.52 -7.22
CA ALA A 20 30.20 6.54 -5.83
C ALA A 20 28.81 7.20 -5.71
N MET A 21 28.59 8.33 -6.36
CA MET A 21 27.30 9.02 -6.36
C MET A 21 26.20 8.23 -7.08
N LEU A 22 26.53 7.51 -8.15
CA LEU A 22 25.60 6.59 -8.77
C LEU A 22 25.18 5.46 -7.82
N LEU A 23 26.14 4.87 -7.10
CA LEU A 23 25.84 3.82 -6.10
C LEU A 23 24.98 4.37 -4.96
N VAL A 24 25.31 5.55 -4.46
CA VAL A 24 24.53 6.21 -3.40
C VAL A 24 23.12 6.54 -3.89
N GLY A 25 22.99 7.19 -5.06
CA GLY A 25 21.72 7.62 -5.61
C GLY A 25 20.81 6.46 -6.04
N TRP A 26 21.41 5.40 -6.56
CA TRP A 26 20.67 4.28 -7.14
C TRP A 26 20.35 3.17 -6.13
N TRP A 27 21.24 2.92 -5.20
CA TRP A 27 21.15 1.77 -4.30
C TRP A 27 20.84 2.16 -2.85
N TRP A 28 21.51 3.17 -2.30
CA TRP A 28 21.36 3.55 -0.90
C TRP A 28 20.20 4.52 -0.68
N PHE A 29 20.12 5.59 -1.48
CA PHE A 29 19.11 6.63 -1.32
C PHE A 29 17.67 6.10 -1.38
N PRO A 30 17.27 5.24 -2.34
CA PRO A 30 15.92 4.68 -2.35
C PRO A 30 15.55 3.89 -1.09
N ARG A 31 16.52 3.20 -0.49
CA ARG A 31 16.29 2.45 0.76
C ARG A 31 16.03 3.35 1.96
N VAL A 32 16.66 4.51 2.00
CA VAL A 32 16.48 5.49 3.08
C VAL A 32 15.23 6.32 2.87
N LEU A 33 14.80 6.48 1.61
CA LEU A 33 13.66 7.28 1.25
C LEU A 33 12.33 6.73 1.77
N PHE A 34 12.22 5.41 1.94
CA PHE A 34 11.00 4.76 2.41
C PHE A 34 11.18 4.18 3.80
N SER A 35 10.16 4.36 4.65
CA SER A 35 9.97 3.57 5.86
C SER A 35 9.03 2.42 5.56
N VAL A 36 9.26 1.31 6.26
CA VAL A 36 8.39 0.13 6.25
C VAL A 36 7.81 -0.01 7.64
N GLU A 37 6.51 0.01 7.74
CA GLU A 37 5.78 -0.13 8.99
C GLU A 37 4.89 -1.37 8.90
N GLN A 38 4.89 -2.18 9.93
CA GLN A 38 3.98 -3.32 10.00
C GLN A 38 2.61 -2.85 10.47
N GLN A 39 1.56 -3.53 10.04
CA GLN A 39 0.23 -3.29 10.59
C GLN A 39 0.20 -3.58 12.09
N PRO A 40 -0.64 -2.91 12.87
CA PRO A 40 -0.76 -3.15 14.31
C PRO A 40 -1.11 -4.60 14.65
N ILE A 41 -1.94 -5.22 13.81
CA ILE A 41 -2.32 -6.64 13.86
C ILE A 41 -2.03 -7.27 12.50
N SER A 42 -1.48 -8.49 12.50
CA SER A 42 -1.33 -9.28 11.28
C SER A 42 -2.63 -9.99 10.96
N PHE A 43 -3.50 -9.32 10.20
CA PHE A 43 -4.80 -9.86 9.82
C PHE A 43 -4.65 -10.93 8.74
N ASN A 44 -5.36 -12.04 8.88
CA ASN A 44 -5.36 -13.15 7.95
C ASN A 44 -6.70 -13.22 7.20
N HIS A 45 -6.74 -12.73 5.96
CA HIS A 45 -7.94 -12.77 5.13
C HIS A 45 -8.33 -14.21 4.76
N THR A 46 -7.36 -15.09 4.50
CA THR A 46 -7.63 -16.49 4.10
C THR A 46 -8.50 -17.21 5.14
N VAL A 47 -8.19 -17.06 6.41
CA VAL A 47 -9.01 -17.68 7.49
C VAL A 47 -10.45 -17.14 7.48
N HIS A 48 -10.64 -15.85 7.27
CA HIS A 48 -11.97 -15.25 7.26
C HIS A 48 -12.76 -15.61 6.00
N VAL A 49 -12.12 -15.65 4.84
CA VAL A 49 -12.77 -15.96 3.57
C VAL A 49 -12.98 -17.46 3.39
N ASP A 50 -11.94 -18.27 3.59
CA ASP A 50 -12.01 -19.72 3.30
C ASP A 50 -12.59 -20.52 4.46
N ASP A 51 -12.16 -20.27 5.71
CA ASP A 51 -12.57 -21.07 6.86
C ASP A 51 -13.87 -20.56 7.49
N ALA A 52 -14.02 -19.22 7.64
CA ALA A 52 -15.25 -18.63 8.16
C ALA A 52 -16.31 -18.39 7.09
N GLY A 53 -15.96 -18.48 5.79
CA GLY A 53 -16.89 -18.36 4.68
C GLY A 53 -17.40 -16.93 4.44
N MET A 54 -16.65 -15.93 4.86
CA MET A 54 -17.02 -14.51 4.72
C MET A 54 -16.70 -13.98 3.33
N SER A 55 -17.56 -13.13 2.82
CA SER A 55 -17.33 -12.35 1.59
C SER A 55 -16.63 -11.02 1.89
N CYS A 56 -16.11 -10.36 0.86
CA CYS A 56 -15.51 -9.03 1.01
C CYS A 56 -16.50 -8.03 1.63
N GLU A 57 -17.78 -8.13 1.24
CA GLU A 57 -18.84 -7.21 1.62
C GLU A 57 -19.33 -7.41 3.07
N ASP A 58 -19.01 -8.54 3.72
CA ASP A 58 -19.36 -8.75 5.13
C ASP A 58 -18.53 -7.83 6.05
N CYS A 59 -17.36 -7.40 5.58
CA CYS A 59 -16.48 -6.50 6.31
C CYS A 59 -16.34 -5.13 5.61
N HIS A 60 -16.29 -5.11 4.28
CA HIS A 60 -16.07 -3.93 3.45
C HIS A 60 -17.35 -3.55 2.69
N PHE A 61 -18.30 -2.93 3.35
CA PHE A 61 -19.62 -2.64 2.80
C PHE A 61 -19.83 -1.15 2.47
N LEU A 62 -20.89 -0.89 1.72
CA LEU A 62 -21.41 0.46 1.53
C LEU A 62 -22.51 0.70 2.56
N ASN A 63 -22.45 1.84 3.24
CA ASN A 63 -23.48 2.31 4.14
C ASN A 63 -24.75 2.71 3.35
N GLU A 64 -25.88 2.85 4.04
CA GLU A 64 -27.14 3.28 3.42
C GLU A 64 -27.07 4.63 2.70
N ASP A 65 -26.18 5.53 3.15
CA ASP A 65 -25.94 6.82 2.52
C ASP A 65 -25.00 6.76 1.31
N GLY A 66 -24.52 5.57 0.94
CA GLY A 66 -23.58 5.32 -0.16
C GLY A 66 -22.11 5.59 0.20
N SER A 67 -21.81 5.95 1.44
CA SER A 67 -20.42 6.01 1.90
C SER A 67 -19.84 4.61 2.05
N TYR A 68 -18.54 4.49 1.87
CA TYR A 68 -17.84 3.21 2.01
C TYR A 68 -17.31 3.05 3.43
N ASN A 69 -17.61 1.92 4.06
CA ASN A 69 -17.19 1.62 5.44
C ASN A 69 -15.66 1.58 5.59
N GLY A 70 -14.94 1.19 4.55
CA GLY A 70 -13.50 1.01 4.61
C GLY A 70 -13.09 -0.21 5.42
N ILE A 71 -12.29 -0.02 6.47
CA ILE A 71 -11.91 -1.09 7.39
C ILE A 71 -12.93 -1.12 8.54
N PRO A 72 -13.45 -2.31 8.93
CA PRO A 72 -14.40 -2.45 10.02
C PRO A 72 -13.85 -1.91 11.35
N THR A 73 -14.74 -1.45 12.21
CA THR A 73 -14.40 -1.01 13.57
C THR A 73 -14.00 -2.19 14.45
N THR A 74 -13.28 -1.93 15.52
CA THR A 74 -12.96 -2.96 16.53
C THR A 74 -14.23 -3.59 17.12
N GLU A 75 -15.30 -2.79 17.32
CA GLU A 75 -16.58 -3.28 17.80
C GLU A 75 -17.21 -4.30 16.84
N ALA A 76 -17.19 -4.06 15.55
CA ALA A 76 -17.69 -5.00 14.54
C ALA A 76 -16.87 -6.32 14.54
N CYS A 77 -15.58 -6.25 14.73
CA CYS A 77 -14.75 -7.45 14.86
C CYS A 77 -15.06 -8.21 16.16
N ALA A 78 -15.34 -7.50 17.25
CA ALA A 78 -15.63 -8.06 18.56
C ALA A 78 -16.97 -8.82 18.63
N GLU A 79 -17.87 -8.66 17.66
CA GLU A 79 -19.09 -9.47 17.55
C GLU A 79 -18.77 -10.98 17.49
N CYS A 80 -17.64 -11.34 16.88
CA CYS A 80 -17.15 -12.72 16.85
C CYS A 80 -15.93 -12.92 17.79
N HIS A 81 -15.05 -11.92 17.90
CA HIS A 81 -13.79 -11.98 18.65
C HIS A 81 -13.88 -11.37 20.06
N SER A 82 -15.00 -11.59 20.77
CA SER A 82 -15.10 -11.26 22.20
C SER A 82 -14.24 -12.18 23.08
N ASP A 83 -14.03 -13.41 22.61
CA ASP A 83 -13.22 -14.45 23.23
C ASP A 83 -12.36 -15.13 22.16
N LEU A 84 -11.28 -15.81 22.57
CA LEU A 84 -10.41 -16.55 21.64
C LEU A 84 -11.19 -17.67 20.92
N MET A 85 -11.17 -17.63 19.60
CA MET A 85 -11.74 -18.67 18.74
C MET A 85 -10.72 -19.74 18.38
N GLY A 86 -9.42 -19.43 18.50
CA GLY A 86 -8.32 -20.31 18.15
C GLY A 86 -7.08 -20.11 19.00
N GLU A 87 -5.94 -20.54 18.49
CA GLU A 87 -4.64 -20.43 19.18
C GLU A 87 -3.72 -19.38 18.50
N ASN A 88 -4.28 -18.49 17.67
CA ASN A 88 -3.49 -17.49 16.96
C ASN A 88 -3.05 -16.35 17.91
N PRO A 89 -1.74 -16.09 18.07
CA PRO A 89 -1.25 -15.04 18.96
C PRO A 89 -1.66 -13.62 18.52
N GLU A 90 -1.94 -13.40 17.24
CA GLU A 90 -2.45 -12.11 16.76
C GLU A 90 -3.91 -11.89 17.19
N GLU A 91 -4.72 -12.94 17.29
CA GLU A 91 -6.07 -12.86 17.85
C GLU A 91 -6.03 -12.56 19.36
N GLU A 92 -5.18 -13.24 20.11
CA GLU A 92 -4.98 -12.97 21.54
C GLU A 92 -4.54 -11.51 21.77
N LYS A 93 -3.62 -11.01 20.95
CA LYS A 93 -3.18 -9.64 20.98
C LYS A 93 -4.33 -8.67 20.66
N PHE A 94 -5.13 -8.97 19.63
CA PHE A 94 -6.28 -8.15 19.24
C PHE A 94 -7.29 -8.03 20.40
N ILE A 95 -7.66 -9.15 21.03
CA ILE A 95 -8.60 -9.15 22.14
C ILE A 95 -8.04 -8.37 23.33
N ASN A 96 -6.79 -8.65 23.72
CA ASN A 96 -6.20 -8.04 24.90
C ASN A 96 -5.89 -6.55 24.75
N GLU A 97 -5.41 -6.11 23.59
CA GLU A 97 -4.92 -4.74 23.40
C GLU A 97 -5.99 -3.79 22.82
N TYR A 98 -7.04 -4.34 22.18
CA TYR A 98 -8.05 -3.54 21.49
C TYR A 98 -9.46 -3.80 22.01
N VAL A 99 -9.95 -5.04 21.99
CA VAL A 99 -11.32 -5.34 22.43
C VAL A 99 -11.51 -5.03 23.92
N ASN A 100 -10.67 -5.60 24.77
CA ASN A 100 -10.76 -5.41 26.24
C ASN A 100 -10.49 -3.98 26.68
N GLU A 101 -9.75 -3.22 25.88
CA GLU A 101 -9.40 -1.83 26.16
C GLU A 101 -10.33 -0.83 25.45
N GLU A 102 -11.34 -1.32 24.72
CA GLU A 102 -12.28 -0.50 23.94
C GLU A 102 -11.55 0.48 23.00
N LYS A 103 -10.48 0.02 22.35
CA LYS A 103 -9.65 0.84 21.45
C LYS A 103 -9.83 0.44 20.01
N GLU A 104 -9.86 1.43 19.13
CA GLU A 104 -9.78 1.18 17.68
C GLU A 104 -8.37 0.76 17.26
N VAL A 105 -8.29 -0.23 16.36
CA VAL A 105 -7.03 -0.60 15.73
C VAL A 105 -6.60 0.52 14.78
N ALA A 106 -5.44 1.09 15.00
CA ALA A 106 -4.90 2.15 14.15
C ALA A 106 -4.29 1.58 12.87
N TRP A 107 -5.15 1.07 11.99
CA TRP A 107 -4.74 0.48 10.72
C TRP A 107 -3.97 1.49 9.84
N LEU A 108 -2.90 1.03 9.24
CA LEU A 108 -2.17 1.80 8.25
C LEU A 108 -2.82 1.60 6.88
N ILE A 109 -3.32 2.67 6.29
CA ILE A 109 -4.02 2.62 5.00
C ILE A 109 -3.03 2.19 3.91
N TYR A 110 -3.30 1.03 3.33
CA TYR A 110 -2.44 0.41 2.31
C TYR A 110 -2.62 1.06 0.95
N GLN A 111 -3.86 1.37 0.57
CA GLN A 111 -4.20 2.07 -0.67
C GLN A 111 -4.77 3.43 -0.31
N ASP A 112 -3.98 4.46 -0.58
CA ASP A 112 -4.36 5.84 -0.30
C ASP A 112 -4.35 6.64 -1.61
N GLN A 113 -5.48 7.29 -1.92
CA GLN A 113 -5.55 8.21 -3.04
C GLN A 113 -5.10 9.60 -2.58
N PRO A 114 -4.38 10.34 -3.43
CA PRO A 114 -4.08 11.74 -3.13
C PRO A 114 -5.36 12.56 -2.94
N ASP A 115 -5.33 13.55 -2.05
CA ASP A 115 -6.49 14.39 -1.69
C ASP A 115 -7.18 15.08 -2.88
N ASN A 116 -6.44 15.26 -3.98
CA ASN A 116 -6.96 15.85 -5.22
C ASN A 116 -7.58 14.84 -6.18
N VAL A 117 -7.71 13.58 -5.77
CA VAL A 117 -8.36 12.52 -6.56
C VAL A 117 -9.65 12.12 -5.90
N PHE A 118 -10.76 12.41 -6.56
CA PHE A 118 -12.07 11.94 -6.14
C PHE A 118 -12.33 10.52 -6.66
N PHE A 119 -12.68 9.62 -5.75
CA PHE A 119 -13.10 8.27 -6.07
C PHE A 119 -14.34 7.89 -5.26
N SER A 120 -15.31 7.26 -5.90
CA SER A 120 -16.53 6.76 -5.26
C SER A 120 -16.65 5.26 -5.42
N HIS A 121 -16.53 4.50 -4.33
CA HIS A 121 -16.78 3.06 -4.35
C HIS A 121 -18.21 2.75 -4.80
N ALA A 122 -19.20 3.53 -4.35
CA ALA A 122 -20.60 3.32 -4.76
C ALA A 122 -20.81 3.39 -6.27
N ALA A 123 -20.09 4.27 -6.98
CA ALA A 123 -20.14 4.35 -8.44
C ALA A 123 -19.49 3.15 -9.15
N HIS A 124 -18.68 2.39 -8.45
CA HIS A 124 -17.93 1.24 -8.98
C HIS A 124 -18.35 -0.11 -8.35
N ALA A 125 -19.40 -0.11 -7.51
CA ALA A 125 -19.84 -1.28 -6.75
C ALA A 125 -20.29 -2.48 -7.62
N SER A 126 -20.55 -2.27 -8.90
CA SER A 126 -20.87 -3.35 -9.86
C SER A 126 -19.65 -4.07 -10.42
N GLN A 127 -18.44 -3.58 -10.14
CA GLN A 127 -17.20 -4.20 -10.56
C GLN A 127 -16.70 -5.16 -9.49
N ASP A 128 -16.02 -6.24 -9.93
CA ASP A 128 -15.34 -7.14 -9.02
C ASP A 128 -14.23 -6.39 -8.25
N CYS A 129 -14.12 -6.62 -6.95
CA CYS A 129 -13.14 -5.95 -6.08
C CYS A 129 -11.70 -6.14 -6.59
N THR A 130 -11.38 -7.34 -7.09
CA THR A 130 -10.06 -7.69 -7.60
C THR A 130 -9.71 -7.03 -8.94
N THR A 131 -10.69 -6.39 -9.60
CA THR A 131 -10.42 -5.55 -10.78
C THR A 131 -9.54 -4.34 -10.43
N CYS A 132 -9.72 -3.79 -9.23
CA CYS A 132 -9.04 -2.58 -8.76
C CYS A 132 -8.05 -2.88 -7.62
N HIS A 133 -8.36 -3.86 -6.78
CA HIS A 133 -7.55 -4.25 -5.64
C HIS A 133 -6.74 -5.52 -5.92
N PRO A 134 -5.52 -5.68 -5.35
CA PRO A 134 -4.87 -6.99 -5.34
C PRO A 134 -5.77 -8.00 -4.63
N ASP A 135 -5.63 -9.26 -4.98
CA ASP A 135 -6.37 -10.35 -4.35
C ASP A 135 -5.87 -10.60 -2.92
N VAL A 136 -6.29 -9.70 -2.01
CA VAL A 136 -5.95 -9.78 -0.58
C VAL A 136 -6.77 -10.82 0.16
N GLY A 137 -7.90 -11.27 -0.42
CA GLY A 137 -8.73 -12.34 0.13
C GLY A 137 -7.96 -13.64 0.34
N ASN A 138 -6.91 -13.87 -0.45
CA ASN A 138 -6.01 -15.02 -0.34
C ASN A 138 -4.73 -14.72 0.49
N SER A 139 -4.72 -13.68 1.31
CA SER A 139 -3.55 -13.32 2.10
C SER A 139 -3.61 -13.88 3.52
N GLU A 140 -2.51 -14.51 3.95
CA GLU A 140 -2.34 -15.02 5.31
C GLU A 140 -1.80 -13.97 6.29
N THR A 141 -1.33 -12.83 5.78
CA THR A 141 -0.74 -11.76 6.59
C THR A 141 -1.13 -10.39 6.04
N SER A 142 -1.20 -9.41 6.92
CA SER A 142 -1.41 -8.02 6.49
C SER A 142 -0.23 -7.50 5.66
N PRO A 143 -0.49 -6.72 4.60
CA PRO A 143 0.56 -6.10 3.80
C PRO A 143 1.34 -5.07 4.61
N ALA A 144 2.66 -5.01 4.41
CA ALA A 144 3.49 -3.98 5.00
C ALA A 144 3.17 -2.59 4.42
N HIS A 145 3.10 -1.58 5.28
CA HIS A 145 2.86 -0.22 4.87
C HIS A 145 4.17 0.48 4.50
N TYR A 146 4.24 1.01 3.27
CA TYR A 146 5.40 1.73 2.75
C TYR A 146 5.09 3.22 2.67
N ARG A 147 5.85 4.02 3.41
CA ARG A 147 5.70 5.46 3.44
C ARG A 147 6.94 6.16 2.91
N ASN A 148 6.77 7.06 1.95
CA ASN A 148 7.83 7.94 1.50
C ASN A 148 8.09 9.00 2.57
N ARG A 149 9.32 9.07 3.09
CA ARG A 149 9.70 9.98 4.19
C ARG A 149 9.71 11.46 3.80
N LEU A 150 9.80 11.77 2.51
CA LEU A 150 9.80 13.16 2.02
C LEU A 150 8.40 13.64 1.67
N THR A 151 7.61 12.83 0.98
CA THR A 151 6.28 13.21 0.51
C THR A 151 5.17 12.85 1.48
N GLY A 152 5.42 11.91 2.39
CA GLY A 152 4.41 11.36 3.30
C GLY A 152 3.41 10.40 2.64
N TYR A 153 3.43 10.26 1.31
CA TYR A 153 2.52 9.36 0.62
C TYR A 153 2.91 7.90 0.85
N SER A 154 1.90 7.06 1.08
CA SER A 154 2.03 5.63 0.97
C SER A 154 2.05 5.28 -0.52
N ASN A 155 3.21 4.93 -1.03
CA ASN A 155 3.29 4.36 -2.36
C ASN A 155 3.27 2.84 -2.23
N GLY A 156 2.23 2.22 -2.72
CA GLY A 156 2.23 0.78 -2.95
C GLY A 156 3.35 0.40 -3.90
N GLY A 157 4.54 0.21 -3.35
CA GLY A 157 5.71 -0.34 -4.01
C GLY A 157 6.45 0.54 -5.00
N TYR A 158 7.66 0.74 -4.65
CA TYR A 158 8.67 1.34 -5.50
C TYR A 158 9.20 0.30 -6.51
N LYS A 159 8.83 0.44 -7.80
CA LYS A 159 9.54 -0.26 -8.87
C LYS A 159 10.81 0.52 -9.19
N ILE A 160 11.96 -0.02 -8.83
CA ILE A 160 13.23 0.46 -9.39
C ILE A 160 13.25 0.17 -10.90
N VAL A 161 13.91 1.07 -11.64
CA VAL A 161 14.04 1.17 -13.09
C VAL A 161 14.38 -0.12 -13.87
N PHE A 162 14.69 -1.22 -13.20
CA PHE A 162 14.96 -2.55 -13.80
C PHE A 162 14.00 -3.66 -13.33
N GLY A 163 12.83 -3.32 -12.82
CA GLY A 163 11.82 -4.32 -12.47
C GLY A 163 12.12 -5.18 -11.24
N ARG A 164 13.17 -4.89 -10.51
CA ARG A 164 13.47 -5.54 -9.23
C ARG A 164 13.04 -4.61 -8.09
N GLY A 165 12.00 -4.99 -7.37
CA GLY A 165 11.65 -4.35 -6.12
C GLY A 165 12.80 -4.48 -5.11
N VAL A 166 13.21 -3.37 -4.50
CA VAL A 166 14.18 -3.42 -3.41
C VAL A 166 13.44 -3.77 -2.13
N GLY A 167 13.53 -5.02 -1.72
CA GLY A 167 13.15 -5.45 -0.37
C GLY A 167 11.65 -5.46 -0.08
N VAL A 168 10.81 -5.59 -1.10
CA VAL A 168 9.37 -5.64 -0.97
C VAL A 168 8.86 -6.87 -1.69
N ASP A 169 8.07 -7.68 -1.02
CA ASP A 169 7.27 -8.68 -1.71
C ASP A 169 6.39 -7.97 -2.73
N ALA A 170 6.66 -8.23 -4.00
CA ALA A 170 6.09 -7.50 -5.12
C ALA A 170 4.56 -7.68 -5.25
N ALA A 171 3.97 -8.59 -4.48
CA ALA A 171 2.55 -8.88 -4.53
C ALA A 171 1.69 -7.73 -3.99
N TYR A 172 2.08 -7.11 -2.88
CA TYR A 172 1.29 -6.05 -2.24
C TYR A 172 1.64 -4.64 -2.68
N SER A 173 2.81 -4.44 -3.26
CA SER A 173 3.27 -3.12 -3.68
C SER A 173 2.63 -2.58 -4.96
N ARG A 174 1.78 -3.35 -5.60
CA ARG A 174 1.02 -2.95 -6.81
C ARG A 174 -0.33 -2.28 -6.48
N GLY A 175 -0.63 -2.14 -5.21
CA GLY A 175 -1.98 -1.91 -4.73
C GLY A 175 -2.63 -0.58 -5.08
N THR A 176 -1.88 0.48 -5.35
CA THR A 176 -2.51 1.76 -5.72
C THR A 176 -2.67 1.85 -7.22
N MET A 177 -3.90 1.93 -7.71
CA MET A 177 -4.20 2.17 -9.12
C MET A 177 -3.58 3.48 -9.59
N LYS A 178 -3.06 3.46 -10.81
CA LYS A 178 -2.50 4.64 -11.47
C LYS A 178 -3.54 5.24 -12.39
N MET A 179 -3.45 6.55 -12.63
CA MET A 179 -4.38 7.29 -13.47
C MET A 179 -4.66 6.58 -14.80
N TRP A 180 -3.63 6.06 -15.47
CA TRP A 180 -3.77 5.37 -16.76
C TRP A 180 -4.58 4.06 -16.68
N GLU A 181 -4.67 3.41 -15.51
CA GLU A 181 -5.49 2.19 -15.30
C GLU A 181 -6.96 2.57 -15.23
N CYS A 182 -7.27 3.65 -14.52
CA CYS A 182 -8.61 4.21 -14.47
C CYS A 182 -9.05 4.71 -15.86
N GLU A 183 -8.19 5.46 -16.55
CA GLU A 183 -8.45 5.99 -17.89
C GLU A 183 -8.72 4.88 -18.91
N ARG A 184 -7.96 3.78 -18.84
CA ARG A 184 -8.13 2.63 -19.73
C ARG A 184 -9.50 1.99 -19.50
N CYS A 185 -9.86 1.69 -18.26
CA CYS A 185 -11.14 1.08 -17.92
C CYS A 185 -12.31 1.99 -18.32
N HIS A 186 -12.23 3.30 -18.04
CA HIS A 186 -13.23 4.27 -18.43
C HIS A 186 -13.40 4.30 -19.96
N ALA A 187 -12.31 4.32 -20.73
CA ALA A 187 -12.37 4.31 -22.18
C ALA A 187 -13.01 3.03 -22.73
N GLU A 188 -12.67 1.87 -22.18
CA GLU A 188 -13.24 0.56 -22.56
C GLU A 188 -14.74 0.47 -22.26
N ASN A 189 -15.20 1.17 -21.20
CA ASN A 189 -16.61 1.20 -20.79
C ASN A 189 -17.37 2.46 -21.25
N GLY A 190 -16.80 3.25 -22.16
CA GLY A 190 -17.44 4.45 -22.71
C GLY A 190 -17.63 5.58 -21.69
N GLN A 191 -16.89 5.57 -20.60
CA GLN A 191 -16.93 6.59 -19.56
C GLN A 191 -15.99 7.77 -19.89
N SER A 192 -16.27 8.93 -19.31
CA SER A 192 -15.47 10.13 -19.54
C SER A 192 -14.12 10.08 -18.83
N ASN A 193 -13.05 10.41 -19.56
CA ASN A 193 -11.69 10.63 -19.06
C ASN A 193 -11.35 12.12 -18.91
N ALA A 194 -12.35 13.01 -18.81
CA ALA A 194 -12.09 14.43 -18.59
C ALA A 194 -11.47 14.64 -17.19
N CYS A 195 -10.43 15.48 -17.10
CA CYS A 195 -9.64 15.68 -15.89
C CYS A 195 -10.49 15.98 -14.64
N TYR A 196 -11.57 16.77 -14.80
CA TYR A 196 -12.45 17.19 -13.70
C TYR A 196 -13.36 16.05 -13.17
N VAL A 197 -13.42 14.90 -13.83
CA VAL A 197 -14.18 13.73 -13.33
C VAL A 197 -13.49 13.15 -12.10
N CYS A 198 -12.16 13.11 -12.13
CA CYS A 198 -11.34 12.53 -11.05
C CYS A 198 -10.62 13.59 -10.21
N HIS A 199 -10.32 14.78 -10.77
CA HIS A 199 -9.61 15.84 -10.08
C HIS A 199 -10.53 17.01 -9.76
N ARG A 200 -10.75 17.28 -8.48
CA ARG A 200 -11.59 18.35 -7.95
C ARG A 200 -10.82 19.27 -7.01
#